data_d70218023448a1ae705d63bcdeaadea9
#
_entry.id   d70218023448a1ae705d63bcdeaadea9
#
_cell.length_a   1.000
_cell.length_b   1.000
_cell.length_c   1.000
_cell.angle_alpha   90.00
_cell.angle_beta   90.00
_cell.angle_gamma   90.00
#
_symmetry.space_group_name_H-M   'P 1'
#
loop_
_entity.id
_entity.type
_entity.pdbx_description
1 polymer ?
#
loop_
_entity_poly.entity_id
_entity_poly.type
_entity_poly.pdbx_seq_one_letter_code
_entity_poly.pdbx_strand_id
1 'polypeptide(L)'
;IRIMKLRVPFYYDQFHCITSECKDNCCVGGWEIDIDDDTYNYYMSLDGELGDRIRESITKSEDGSNCFKLVDGHCGLLDKCGLCTIHKELGEEHLSVVCDQFPRYSEYYGEIKESGIGLACEEAERIIFSENKTFTTVLKPCDEEYSEDDEYDSAYAVRIFKARDEIFKILDMPEMSINEKLVVILKYCASIQEYINNDEYDALKEYVNTFGRSDIEHILMEMNDESESDEFDDVDVWECIRNIMYPYEDMEVLNTRWEQILAEMTETFHENMDNEQYQAVSYTHLRAHETLANL
;
A
#
# COMPACT_ATOMS: atom_id res chain seq x y z
N ILE A 1 13.16 -24.54 17.04
CA ILE A 1 13.24 -23.44 16.08
C ILE A 1 12.00 -23.55 15.21
N ARG A 2 11.10 -22.59 15.29
CA ARG A 2 9.95 -22.50 14.39
C ARG A 2 10.37 -21.62 13.21
N ILE A 3 10.26 -22.14 12.01
CA ILE A 3 10.61 -21.42 10.78
C ILE A 3 9.39 -20.58 10.39
N MET A 4 9.60 -19.29 10.20
CA MET A 4 8.58 -18.37 9.71
C MET A 4 8.16 -18.70 8.28
N LYS A 5 6.97 -18.28 7.91
CA LYS A 5 6.45 -18.33 6.54
C LYS A 5 6.30 -16.91 6.02
N LEU A 6 6.87 -16.66 4.86
CA LEU A 6 6.73 -15.39 4.15
C LEU A 6 5.50 -15.46 3.22
N ARG A 7 4.54 -14.56 3.44
CA ARG A 7 3.37 -14.37 2.56
C ARG A 7 3.60 -13.14 1.70
N VAL A 8 3.59 -13.29 0.38
CA VAL A 8 3.84 -12.20 -0.57
C VAL A 8 2.85 -12.22 -1.73
N PRO A 9 2.57 -11.06 -2.36
CA PRO A 9 1.87 -11.01 -3.63
C PRO A 9 2.61 -11.83 -4.71
N PHE A 10 1.86 -12.38 -5.66
CA PHE A 10 2.44 -13.19 -6.74
C PHE A 10 3.49 -12.45 -7.60
N TYR A 11 3.44 -11.13 -7.62
CA TYR A 11 4.36 -10.27 -8.37
C TYR A 11 5.58 -9.79 -7.55
N TYR A 12 5.67 -10.10 -6.27
CA TYR A 12 6.68 -9.58 -5.35
C TYR A 12 8.12 -9.74 -5.83
N ASP A 13 8.45 -10.91 -6.41
CA ASP A 13 9.80 -11.21 -6.89
C ASP A 13 10.13 -10.55 -8.24
N GLN A 14 9.16 -9.90 -8.87
CA GLN A 14 9.39 -9.18 -10.13
C GLN A 14 10.03 -7.81 -9.89
N PHE A 15 9.96 -7.33 -8.65
CA PHE A 15 10.50 -6.02 -8.32
C PHE A 15 12.03 -6.01 -8.29
N HIS A 16 12.61 -5.14 -9.11
CA HIS A 16 14.01 -4.76 -9.10
C HIS A 16 14.11 -3.25 -9.27
N CYS A 17 14.97 -2.60 -8.47
CA CYS A 17 15.16 -1.16 -8.57
C CYS A 17 15.68 -0.78 -9.96
N ILE A 18 15.01 0.14 -10.65
CA ILE A 18 15.40 0.64 -11.98
C ILE A 18 16.41 1.78 -11.92
N THR A 19 16.82 2.17 -10.73
CA THR A 19 17.90 3.14 -10.47
C THR A 19 17.73 4.47 -11.21
N SER A 20 18.65 4.82 -12.11
CA SER A 20 18.65 6.06 -12.88
C SER A 20 17.54 6.19 -13.95
N GLU A 21 16.81 5.11 -14.23
CA GLU A 21 15.66 5.14 -15.14
C GLU A 21 14.38 5.63 -14.44
N CYS A 22 14.40 5.69 -13.10
CA CYS A 22 13.30 6.18 -12.29
C CYS A 22 13.17 7.70 -12.42
N LYS A 23 11.95 8.20 -12.68
CA LYS A 23 11.67 9.64 -12.81
C LYS A 23 11.50 10.32 -11.46
N ASP A 24 10.83 9.62 -10.53
CA ASP A 24 10.59 10.06 -9.16
C ASP A 24 11.36 9.14 -8.20
N ASN A 25 12.66 9.33 -8.16
CA ASN A 25 13.54 8.44 -7.42
C ASN A 25 13.49 8.74 -5.91
N CYS A 26 13.48 7.70 -5.08
CA CYS A 26 13.36 7.79 -3.62
C CYS A 26 14.47 8.63 -2.95
N CYS A 27 15.63 8.81 -3.60
CA CYS A 27 16.71 9.68 -3.10
C CYS A 27 16.42 11.18 -3.28
N VAL A 28 15.39 11.54 -4.05
CA VAL A 28 14.95 12.92 -4.34
C VAL A 28 13.75 13.33 -3.47
N GLY A 29 13.08 12.38 -2.82
CA GLY A 29 11.83 12.59 -2.10
C GLY A 29 11.91 13.45 -0.83
N GLY A 30 13.09 13.92 -0.43
CA GLY A 30 13.25 14.84 0.69
C GLY A 30 12.98 14.25 2.08
N TRP A 31 12.81 12.94 2.20
CA TRP A 31 12.58 12.26 3.46
C TRP A 31 13.88 11.79 4.12
N GLU A 32 13.88 11.72 5.43
CA GLU A 32 15.03 11.28 6.21
C GLU A 32 15.25 9.78 6.03
N ILE A 33 16.48 9.40 5.74
CA ILE A 33 16.88 8.01 5.49
C ILE A 33 17.77 7.53 6.63
N ASP A 34 17.22 6.69 7.47
CA ASP A 34 17.95 6.10 8.59
C ASP A 34 19.05 5.13 8.15
N ILE A 35 20.10 5.08 8.94
CA ILE A 35 21.22 4.17 8.78
C ILE A 35 21.28 3.27 10.01
N ASP A 36 21.05 1.99 9.80
CA ASP A 36 21.19 0.98 10.86
C ASP A 36 22.62 0.87 11.37
N ASP A 37 22.79 0.38 12.60
CA ASP A 37 24.08 0.37 13.29
C ASP A 37 25.15 -0.47 12.56
N ASP A 38 24.78 -1.58 11.95
CA ASP A 38 25.71 -2.44 11.24
C ASP A 38 26.22 -1.74 9.97
N THR A 39 25.31 -1.15 9.21
CA THR A 39 25.66 -0.36 8.02
C THR A 39 26.46 0.89 8.38
N TYR A 40 26.08 1.58 9.46
CA TYR A 40 26.85 2.71 9.96
C TYR A 40 28.29 2.32 10.30
N ASN A 41 28.49 1.24 11.05
CA ASN A 41 29.83 0.76 11.41
C ASN A 41 30.64 0.37 10.17
N TYR A 42 30.01 -0.25 9.18
CA TYR A 42 30.64 -0.55 7.90
C TYR A 42 31.10 0.73 7.18
N TYR A 43 30.25 1.75 7.07
CA TYR A 43 30.60 3.02 6.42
C TYR A 43 31.73 3.75 7.15
N MET A 44 31.75 3.70 8.48
CA MET A 44 32.82 4.30 9.28
C MET A 44 34.16 3.57 9.12
N SER A 45 34.15 2.31 8.70
CA SER A 45 35.37 1.50 8.45
C SER A 45 35.97 1.68 7.06
N LEU A 46 35.23 2.33 6.14
CA LEU A 46 35.71 2.51 4.76
C LEU A 46 36.86 3.53 4.69
N ASP A 47 37.92 3.16 3.99
CA ASP A 47 39.05 4.04 3.73
C ASP A 47 38.94 4.79 2.39
N GLY A 48 39.67 5.88 2.24
CA GLY A 48 39.82 6.62 1.00
C GLY A 48 38.70 7.63 0.75
N GLU A 49 38.70 8.23 -0.43
CA GLU A 49 37.83 9.36 -0.82
C GLU A 49 36.36 9.03 -0.73
N LEU A 50 35.98 7.79 -1.09
CA LEU A 50 34.60 7.32 -1.00
C LEU A 50 34.14 7.25 0.47
N GLY A 51 34.98 6.65 1.34
CA GLY A 51 34.67 6.56 2.77
C GLY A 51 34.51 7.95 3.41
N ASP A 52 35.39 8.89 3.05
CA ASP A 52 35.32 10.28 3.51
C ASP A 52 34.01 10.95 3.07
N ARG A 53 33.64 10.82 1.80
CA ARG A 53 32.40 11.34 1.25
C ARG A 53 31.16 10.77 1.94
N ILE A 54 31.13 9.46 2.20
CA ILE A 54 30.00 8.83 2.88
C ILE A 54 29.90 9.38 4.32
N ARG A 55 31.02 9.42 5.07
CA ARG A 55 31.03 9.97 6.44
C ARG A 55 30.58 11.43 6.51
N GLU A 56 31.00 12.26 5.55
CA GLU A 56 30.55 13.66 5.45
C GLU A 56 29.06 13.78 5.17
N SER A 57 28.46 12.77 4.54
CA SER A 57 27.01 12.73 4.22
C SER A 57 26.16 12.15 5.35
N ILE A 58 26.74 11.78 6.49
CA ILE A 58 26.01 11.27 7.66
C ILE A 58 25.77 12.39 8.65
N THR A 59 24.59 12.38 9.30
CA THR A 59 24.21 13.30 10.37
C THR A 59 23.39 12.55 11.44
N LYS A 60 22.85 13.27 12.40
CA LYS A 60 21.92 12.78 13.39
C LYS A 60 20.55 13.35 13.12
N SER A 61 19.53 12.49 13.23
CA SER A 61 18.13 12.87 13.27
C SER A 61 17.74 13.53 14.59
N GLU A 62 16.50 13.96 14.71
CA GLU A 62 15.99 14.59 15.94
C GLU A 62 15.97 13.62 17.13
N ASP A 63 15.74 12.34 16.91
CA ASP A 63 15.76 11.29 17.93
C ASP A 63 17.16 10.77 18.26
N GLY A 64 18.19 11.23 17.53
CA GLY A 64 19.59 10.89 17.72
C GLY A 64 20.07 9.67 16.92
N SER A 65 19.24 9.05 16.08
CA SER A 65 19.65 8.01 15.15
C SER A 65 20.60 8.53 14.05
N ASN A 66 21.33 7.63 13.38
CA ASN A 66 22.17 8.03 12.27
C ASN A 66 21.31 8.10 10.99
N CYS A 67 21.46 9.17 10.22
CA CYS A 67 20.75 9.32 8.96
C CYS A 67 21.63 10.01 7.90
N PHE A 68 21.23 9.91 6.63
CA PHE A 68 21.89 10.67 5.57
C PHE A 68 21.43 12.12 5.57
N LYS A 69 22.38 13.04 5.35
CA LYS A 69 22.09 14.47 5.16
C LYS A 69 21.27 14.69 3.90
N LEU A 70 20.28 15.55 4.00
CA LEU A 70 19.62 16.12 2.84
C LEU A 70 20.37 17.39 2.39
N VAL A 71 20.66 17.48 1.10
CA VAL A 71 21.24 18.64 0.44
C VAL A 71 20.27 19.12 -0.61
N ASP A 72 19.74 20.33 -0.45
CA ASP A 72 18.70 20.89 -1.32
C ASP A 72 17.45 19.96 -1.46
N GLY A 73 17.09 19.27 -0.37
CA GLY A 73 15.96 18.33 -0.35
C GLY A 73 16.26 16.93 -0.93
N HIS A 74 17.51 16.62 -1.25
CA HIS A 74 17.91 15.33 -1.81
C HIS A 74 18.94 14.63 -0.93
N CYS A 75 19.02 13.31 -1.02
CA CYS A 75 20.07 12.54 -0.35
C CYS A 75 21.46 13.05 -0.78
N GLY A 76 22.33 13.36 0.19
CA GLY A 76 23.66 13.88 -0.05
C GLY A 76 24.62 12.94 -0.82
N LEU A 77 24.22 11.68 -0.98
CA LEU A 77 24.96 10.67 -1.76
C LEU A 77 24.47 10.53 -3.21
N LEU A 78 23.48 11.31 -3.61
CA LEU A 78 23.06 11.35 -5.01
C LEU A 78 24.13 12.03 -5.85
N ASP A 79 24.54 11.42 -6.95
CA ASP A 79 25.47 12.03 -7.90
C ASP A 79 24.73 12.93 -8.91
N LYS A 80 25.51 13.62 -9.74
CA LYS A 80 24.96 14.54 -10.76
C LYS A 80 24.13 13.86 -11.85
N CYS A 81 24.21 12.54 -11.93
CA CYS A 81 23.44 11.72 -12.88
C CYS A 81 22.18 11.13 -12.27
N GLY A 82 21.86 11.47 -11.01
CA GLY A 82 20.73 10.90 -10.29
C GLY A 82 20.98 9.49 -9.75
N LEU A 83 22.25 9.06 -9.62
CA LEU A 83 22.62 7.75 -9.10
C LEU A 83 23.11 7.84 -7.66
N CYS A 84 22.70 6.89 -6.83
CA CYS A 84 23.22 6.70 -5.49
C CYS A 84 24.70 6.31 -5.57
N THR A 85 25.59 7.08 -4.90
CA THR A 85 27.02 6.83 -4.89
C THR A 85 27.36 5.48 -4.24
N ILE A 86 26.66 5.07 -3.17
CA ILE A 86 26.86 3.77 -2.53
C ILE A 86 26.50 2.66 -3.51
N HIS A 87 25.31 2.69 -4.08
CA HIS A 87 24.86 1.67 -5.03
C HIS A 87 25.82 1.53 -6.22
N LYS A 88 26.32 2.65 -6.73
CA LYS A 88 27.21 2.69 -7.89
C LYS A 88 28.63 2.16 -7.61
N GLU A 89 29.20 2.51 -6.46
CA GLU A 89 30.61 2.25 -6.16
C GLU A 89 30.82 1.01 -5.28
N LEU A 90 29.83 0.63 -4.47
CA LEU A 90 29.91 -0.50 -3.56
C LEU A 90 28.96 -1.65 -3.91
N GLY A 91 27.87 -1.39 -4.61
CA GLY A 91 26.83 -2.36 -4.92
C GLY A 91 25.60 -2.25 -4.01
N GLU A 92 24.52 -2.94 -4.41
CA GLU A 92 23.24 -2.96 -3.71
C GLU A 92 23.38 -3.54 -2.29
N GLU A 93 24.22 -4.54 -2.12
CA GLU A 93 24.47 -5.24 -0.85
C GLU A 93 25.09 -4.36 0.26
N HIS A 94 25.48 -3.14 -0.07
CA HIS A 94 26.04 -2.17 0.86
C HIS A 94 25.14 -0.97 1.15
N LEU A 95 23.89 -1.01 0.67
CA LEU A 95 22.88 -0.02 1.02
C LEU A 95 22.49 -0.15 2.49
N SER A 96 22.00 0.95 3.10
CA SER A 96 21.33 0.85 4.41
C SER A 96 20.07 0.00 4.31
N VAL A 97 19.64 -0.59 5.43
CA VAL A 97 18.44 -1.44 5.45
C VAL A 97 17.23 -0.72 4.85
N VAL A 98 17.06 0.57 5.16
CA VAL A 98 15.95 1.37 4.60
C VAL A 98 16.04 1.47 3.08
N CYS A 99 17.23 1.74 2.52
CA CYS A 99 17.42 1.86 1.08
C CYS A 99 17.30 0.51 0.34
N ASP A 100 17.77 -0.58 0.95
CA ASP A 100 17.68 -1.94 0.39
C ASP A 100 16.23 -2.43 0.40
N GLN A 101 15.52 -2.18 1.50
CA GLN A 101 14.15 -2.65 1.66
C GLN A 101 13.14 -1.83 0.87
N PHE A 102 13.36 -0.53 0.65
CA PHE A 102 12.41 0.30 -0.10
C PHE A 102 12.21 -0.24 -1.54
N PRO A 103 10.98 -0.37 -2.04
CA PRO A 103 9.68 -0.03 -1.45
C PRO A 103 9.00 -1.21 -0.74
N ARG A 104 9.75 -2.20 -0.29
CA ARG A 104 9.23 -3.36 0.43
C ARG A 104 8.81 -2.95 1.84
N TYR A 105 7.69 -3.45 2.28
CA TYR A 105 7.24 -3.37 3.66
C TYR A 105 6.90 -4.76 4.18
N SER A 106 7.00 -4.94 5.47
CA SER A 106 6.73 -6.22 6.12
C SER A 106 5.99 -6.02 7.43
N GLU A 107 5.01 -6.90 7.67
CA GLU A 107 4.27 -7.00 8.92
C GLU A 107 4.39 -8.44 9.46
N TYR A 108 4.43 -8.55 10.77
CA TYR A 108 4.64 -9.82 11.45
C TYR A 108 3.38 -10.25 12.20
N TYR A 109 2.92 -11.46 11.92
CA TYR A 109 1.72 -12.07 12.51
C TYR A 109 2.07 -13.44 13.08
N GLY A 110 2.79 -13.46 14.21
CA GLY A 110 3.34 -14.67 14.78
C GLY A 110 4.27 -15.41 13.81
N GLU A 111 3.92 -16.62 13.39
CA GLU A 111 4.73 -17.43 12.47
C GLU A 111 4.68 -16.95 11.00
N ILE A 112 3.92 -15.90 10.70
CA ILE A 112 3.74 -15.40 9.34
C ILE A 112 4.30 -13.98 9.24
N LYS A 113 5.28 -13.80 8.35
CA LYS A 113 5.70 -12.50 7.85
C LYS A 113 4.95 -12.21 6.57
N GLU A 114 4.21 -11.14 6.50
CA GLU A 114 3.61 -10.67 5.26
C GLU A 114 4.41 -9.51 4.70
N SER A 115 4.81 -9.60 3.43
CA SER A 115 5.55 -8.52 2.78
C SER A 115 4.89 -8.14 1.47
N GLY A 116 4.97 -6.85 1.14
CA GLY A 116 4.49 -6.28 -0.10
C GLY A 116 5.47 -5.27 -0.68
N ILE A 117 5.12 -4.69 -1.82
CA ILE A 117 5.81 -3.54 -2.42
C ILE A 117 4.85 -2.36 -2.49
N GLY A 118 5.32 -1.18 -2.05
CA GLY A 118 4.51 0.03 -1.90
C GLY A 118 4.40 0.84 -3.19
N LEU A 119 3.24 1.47 -3.39
CA LEU A 119 2.96 2.36 -4.53
C LEU A 119 3.75 3.68 -4.49
N ALA A 120 4.53 3.94 -3.44
CA ALA A 120 5.45 5.08 -3.37
C ALA A 120 6.66 4.94 -4.32
N CYS A 121 6.78 3.83 -5.05
CA CYS A 121 7.85 3.56 -5.99
C CYS A 121 7.29 3.38 -7.40
N GLU A 122 7.78 4.16 -8.36
CA GLU A 122 7.34 4.13 -9.78
C GLU A 122 7.41 2.72 -10.37
N GLU A 123 8.47 1.96 -10.11
CA GLU A 123 8.62 0.61 -10.65
C GLU A 123 7.68 -0.39 -9.95
N ALA A 124 7.46 -0.26 -8.64
CA ALA A 124 6.48 -1.08 -7.94
C ALA A 124 5.07 -0.81 -8.49
N GLU A 125 4.72 0.47 -8.67
CA GLU A 125 3.45 0.90 -9.29
C GLU A 125 3.29 0.30 -10.69
N ARG A 126 4.31 0.41 -11.55
CA ARG A 126 4.30 -0.16 -12.88
C ARG A 126 4.06 -1.67 -12.89
N ILE A 127 4.69 -2.41 -11.98
CA ILE A 127 4.51 -3.86 -11.83
C ILE A 127 3.07 -4.17 -11.40
N ILE A 128 2.58 -3.52 -10.35
CA ILE A 128 1.23 -3.75 -9.80
C ILE A 128 0.16 -3.49 -10.87
N PHE A 129 0.23 -2.38 -11.58
CA PHE A 129 -0.77 -1.99 -12.58
C PHE A 129 -0.61 -2.68 -13.94
N SER A 130 0.54 -3.28 -14.25
CA SER A 130 0.72 -4.02 -15.50
C SER A 130 0.11 -5.42 -15.49
N GLU A 131 -0.20 -5.97 -14.33
CA GLU A 131 -0.69 -7.32 -14.18
C GLU A 131 -2.21 -7.39 -14.37
N ASN A 132 -2.65 -8.14 -15.37
CA ASN A 132 -4.07 -8.42 -15.65
C ASN A 132 -4.51 -9.76 -15.06
N LYS A 133 -4.04 -10.08 -13.86
CA LYS A 133 -4.38 -11.35 -13.18
C LYS A 133 -5.10 -11.05 -11.87
N THR A 134 -5.96 -11.98 -11.50
CA THR A 134 -6.54 -12.02 -10.16
C THR A 134 -5.44 -11.94 -9.12
N PHE A 135 -5.59 -11.05 -8.16
CA PHE A 135 -4.65 -10.92 -7.05
C PHE A 135 -4.61 -12.21 -6.23
N THR A 136 -3.42 -12.74 -6.05
CA THR A 136 -3.17 -13.91 -5.22
C THR A 136 -1.90 -13.72 -4.40
N THR A 137 -1.81 -14.44 -3.29
CA THR A 137 -0.62 -14.47 -2.46
C THR A 137 0.05 -15.84 -2.51
N VAL A 138 1.35 -15.86 -2.31
CA VAL A 138 2.18 -17.07 -2.28
C VAL A 138 2.84 -17.19 -0.90
N LEU A 139 2.82 -18.38 -0.33
CA LEU A 139 3.56 -18.70 0.90
C LEU A 139 4.92 -19.29 0.52
N LYS A 140 5.98 -18.73 1.09
CA LYS A 140 7.37 -19.17 0.90
C LYS A 140 8.02 -19.51 2.24
N PRO A 141 9.07 -20.35 2.27
CA PRO A 141 9.95 -20.44 3.42
C PRO A 141 10.57 -19.06 3.73
N CYS A 142 10.76 -18.76 5.00
CA CYS A 142 11.47 -17.57 5.48
C CYS A 142 12.58 -18.03 6.39
N ASP A 143 13.79 -17.51 6.20
CA ASP A 143 14.96 -17.89 7.00
C ASP A 143 15.03 -17.14 8.35
N GLU A 144 14.04 -16.26 8.62
CA GLU A 144 13.93 -15.55 9.89
C GLU A 144 13.37 -16.45 10.99
N GLU A 145 13.87 -16.28 12.20
CA GLU A 145 13.40 -17.00 13.37
C GLU A 145 12.19 -16.28 14.00
N TYR A 146 11.18 -17.06 14.39
CA TYR A 146 10.03 -16.56 15.11
C TYR A 146 10.40 -16.33 16.59
N SER A 147 10.08 -15.13 17.11
CA SER A 147 10.12 -14.82 18.53
C SER A 147 8.76 -15.14 19.18
N GLU A 148 8.77 -15.92 20.28
CA GLU A 148 7.54 -16.22 21.03
C GLU A 148 6.98 -15.00 21.79
N ASP A 149 7.70 -13.88 21.79
CA ASP A 149 7.29 -12.63 22.44
C ASP A 149 6.33 -11.79 21.53
N ASP A 150 6.07 -12.22 20.30
CA ASP A 150 5.10 -11.55 19.42
C ASP A 150 3.67 -11.82 19.91
N GLU A 151 2.99 -10.75 20.33
CA GLU A 151 1.61 -10.74 20.87
C GLU A 151 0.53 -11.22 19.89
N TYR A 152 0.86 -11.49 18.64
CA TYR A 152 -0.13 -11.81 17.60
C TYR A 152 -0.48 -13.30 17.56
N ASP A 153 -1.76 -13.62 17.71
CA ASP A 153 -2.29 -14.95 17.42
C ASP A 153 -2.27 -15.22 15.91
N SER A 154 -1.32 -16.05 15.48
CA SER A 154 -1.21 -16.49 14.07
C SER A 154 -2.51 -17.09 13.52
N ALA A 155 -3.30 -17.75 14.39
CA ALA A 155 -4.57 -18.35 13.99
C ALA A 155 -5.61 -17.27 13.65
N TYR A 156 -5.57 -16.12 14.36
CA TYR A 156 -6.40 -14.99 14.05
C TYR A 156 -6.00 -14.34 12.72
N ALA A 157 -4.71 -14.07 12.53
CA ALA A 157 -4.20 -13.50 11.28
C ALA A 157 -4.58 -14.34 10.05
N VAL A 158 -4.50 -15.66 10.14
CA VAL A 158 -4.92 -16.56 9.03
C VAL A 158 -6.41 -16.39 8.67
N ARG A 159 -7.28 -16.11 9.65
CA ARG A 159 -8.71 -15.86 9.37
C ARG A 159 -8.90 -14.55 8.59
N ILE A 160 -8.19 -13.50 8.99
CA ILE A 160 -8.21 -12.20 8.29
C ILE A 160 -7.64 -12.32 6.88
N PHE A 161 -6.53 -13.02 6.69
CA PHE A 161 -5.98 -13.29 5.35
C PHE A 161 -6.98 -14.02 4.45
N LYS A 162 -7.69 -15.00 5.01
CA LYS A 162 -8.72 -15.73 4.26
C LYS A 162 -9.90 -14.83 3.90
N ALA A 163 -10.34 -13.97 4.82
CA ALA A 163 -11.36 -12.99 4.56
C ALA A 163 -10.95 -12.03 3.44
N ARG A 164 -9.72 -11.55 3.47
CA ARG A 164 -9.14 -10.68 2.43
C ARG A 164 -9.04 -11.38 1.07
N ASP A 165 -8.66 -12.65 1.06
CA ASP A 165 -8.64 -13.44 -0.18
C ASP A 165 -10.05 -13.60 -0.77
N GLU A 166 -11.11 -13.64 0.05
CA GLU A 166 -12.50 -13.65 -0.42
C GLU A 166 -12.93 -12.30 -1.00
N ILE A 167 -12.50 -11.19 -0.40
CA ILE A 167 -12.72 -9.84 -0.95
C ILE A 167 -12.14 -9.73 -2.36
N PHE A 168 -10.92 -10.22 -2.59
CA PHE A 168 -10.33 -10.21 -3.94
C PHE A 168 -11.13 -11.03 -4.95
N LYS A 169 -11.71 -12.16 -4.55
CA LYS A 169 -12.60 -12.93 -5.43
C LYS A 169 -13.88 -12.17 -5.78
N ILE A 170 -14.47 -11.46 -4.80
CA ILE A 170 -15.65 -10.62 -5.05
C ILE A 170 -15.31 -9.50 -6.04
N LEU A 171 -14.15 -8.84 -5.87
CA LEU A 171 -13.69 -7.80 -6.80
C LEU A 171 -13.52 -8.32 -8.23
N ASP A 172 -13.14 -9.58 -8.40
CA ASP A 172 -12.96 -10.23 -9.71
C ASP A 172 -14.25 -10.75 -10.36
N MET A 173 -15.40 -10.70 -9.69
CA MET A 173 -16.66 -11.18 -10.26
C MET A 173 -17.14 -10.28 -11.40
N PRO A 174 -17.13 -10.75 -12.68
CA PRO A 174 -17.46 -9.89 -13.81
C PRO A 174 -18.97 -9.60 -13.95
N GLU A 175 -19.81 -10.44 -13.33
CA GLU A 175 -21.25 -10.30 -13.36
C GLU A 175 -21.81 -9.21 -12.43
N MET A 176 -21.00 -8.70 -11.50
CA MET A 176 -21.40 -7.68 -10.54
C MET A 176 -20.88 -6.30 -10.94
N SER A 177 -21.74 -5.29 -10.78
CA SER A 177 -21.32 -3.88 -10.85
C SER A 177 -20.38 -3.54 -9.68
N ILE A 178 -19.62 -2.45 -9.83
CA ILE A 178 -18.74 -2.00 -8.75
C ILE A 178 -19.52 -1.67 -7.47
N ASN A 179 -20.70 -1.07 -7.58
CA ASN A 179 -21.52 -0.74 -6.42
C ASN A 179 -21.98 -2.00 -5.68
N GLU A 180 -22.44 -3.02 -6.39
CA GLU A 180 -22.80 -4.31 -5.80
C GLU A 180 -21.61 -4.96 -5.06
N LYS A 181 -20.43 -4.97 -5.69
CA LYS A 181 -19.18 -5.47 -5.07
C LYS A 181 -18.89 -4.74 -3.77
N LEU A 182 -18.97 -3.41 -3.78
CA LEU A 182 -18.67 -2.59 -2.61
C LEU A 182 -19.66 -2.82 -1.47
N VAL A 183 -20.96 -2.90 -1.77
CA VAL A 183 -21.98 -3.20 -0.75
C VAL A 183 -21.73 -4.56 -0.12
N VAL A 184 -21.46 -5.58 -0.94
CA VAL A 184 -21.15 -6.94 -0.45
C VAL A 184 -19.91 -6.94 0.43
N ILE A 185 -18.83 -6.29 -0.01
CA ILE A 185 -17.58 -6.21 0.75
C ILE A 185 -17.80 -5.48 2.08
N LEU A 186 -18.50 -4.35 2.08
CA LEU A 186 -18.76 -3.58 3.30
C LEU A 186 -19.61 -4.38 4.31
N LYS A 187 -20.69 -5.05 3.86
CA LYS A 187 -21.52 -5.92 4.73
C LYS A 187 -20.70 -7.10 5.27
N TYR A 188 -19.87 -7.73 4.42
CA TYR A 188 -18.96 -8.81 4.82
C TYR A 188 -17.97 -8.35 5.89
N CYS A 189 -17.29 -7.22 5.66
CA CYS A 189 -16.34 -6.65 6.64
C CYS A 189 -17.03 -6.22 7.93
N ALA A 190 -18.26 -5.66 7.87
CA ALA A 190 -19.01 -5.27 9.05
C ALA A 190 -19.34 -6.49 9.92
N SER A 191 -19.78 -7.61 9.32
CA SER A 191 -20.04 -8.85 10.05
C SER A 191 -18.75 -9.42 10.70
N ILE A 192 -17.62 -9.38 9.99
CA ILE A 192 -16.32 -9.78 10.53
C ILE A 192 -15.96 -8.92 11.74
N GLN A 193 -16.13 -7.61 11.62
CA GLN A 193 -15.83 -6.67 12.69
C GLN A 193 -16.70 -6.90 13.92
N GLU A 194 -17.97 -7.27 13.73
CA GLU A 194 -18.88 -7.60 14.84
C GLU A 194 -18.40 -8.83 15.60
N TYR A 195 -18.01 -9.92 14.92
CA TYR A 195 -17.41 -11.09 15.59
C TYR A 195 -16.14 -10.75 16.36
N ILE A 196 -15.30 -9.87 15.80
CA ILE A 196 -14.08 -9.41 16.46
C ILE A 196 -14.42 -8.62 17.73
N ASN A 197 -15.34 -7.67 17.65
CA ASN A 197 -15.71 -6.81 18.77
C ASN A 197 -16.33 -7.60 19.93
N ASN A 198 -16.92 -8.75 19.64
CA ASN A 198 -17.57 -9.63 20.60
C ASN A 198 -16.66 -10.78 21.08
N ASP A 199 -15.39 -10.83 20.64
CA ASP A 199 -14.44 -11.93 20.92
C ASP A 199 -14.95 -13.32 20.44
N GLU A 200 -15.80 -13.35 19.41
CA GLU A 200 -16.44 -14.57 18.88
C GLU A 200 -15.58 -15.27 17.81
N TYR A 201 -14.34 -15.60 18.15
CA TYR A 201 -13.34 -16.08 17.18
C TYR A 201 -13.68 -17.41 16.47
N ASP A 202 -14.43 -18.31 17.12
CA ASP A 202 -14.87 -19.55 16.47
C ASP A 202 -15.98 -19.29 15.47
N ALA A 203 -16.93 -18.40 15.79
CA ALA A 203 -17.98 -17.97 14.86
C ALA A 203 -17.38 -17.21 13.66
N LEU A 204 -16.41 -16.33 13.89
CA LEU A 204 -15.64 -15.67 12.83
C LEU A 204 -15.00 -16.69 11.88
N LYS A 205 -14.37 -17.73 12.43
CA LYS A 205 -13.75 -18.79 11.63
C LYS A 205 -14.79 -19.53 10.77
N GLU A 206 -15.92 -19.86 11.33
CA GLU A 206 -17.02 -20.52 10.60
C GLU A 206 -17.55 -19.60 9.51
N TYR A 207 -17.85 -18.34 9.83
CA TYR A 207 -18.36 -17.33 8.90
C TYR A 207 -17.43 -17.16 7.69
N VAL A 208 -16.13 -16.88 7.92
CA VAL A 208 -15.15 -16.71 6.85
C VAL A 208 -14.97 -17.98 5.99
N ASN A 209 -15.19 -19.18 6.57
CA ASN A 209 -15.07 -20.44 5.85
C ASN A 209 -16.29 -20.77 5.00
N THR A 210 -17.47 -20.31 5.38
CA THR A 210 -18.76 -20.65 4.75
C THR A 210 -19.33 -19.55 3.87
N PHE A 211 -18.83 -18.31 4.02
CA PHE A 211 -19.25 -17.20 3.18
C PHE A 211 -19.07 -17.53 1.70
N GLY A 212 -20.11 -17.30 0.91
CA GLY A 212 -20.11 -17.65 -0.49
C GLY A 212 -21.28 -17.05 -1.27
N ARG A 213 -21.58 -17.62 -2.41
CA ARG A 213 -22.53 -17.08 -3.37
C ARG A 213 -23.94 -16.84 -2.78
N SER A 214 -24.40 -17.70 -1.90
CA SER A 214 -25.72 -17.55 -1.25
C SER A 214 -25.79 -16.30 -0.37
N ASP A 215 -24.69 -16.00 0.34
CA ASP A 215 -24.61 -14.81 1.21
C ASP A 215 -24.56 -13.54 0.37
N ILE A 216 -23.82 -13.57 -0.73
CA ILE A 216 -23.74 -12.48 -1.71
C ILE A 216 -25.13 -12.19 -2.28
N GLU A 217 -25.84 -13.21 -2.75
CA GLU A 217 -27.20 -13.08 -3.29
C GLU A 217 -28.17 -12.50 -2.25
N HIS A 218 -28.06 -12.92 -0.99
CA HIS A 218 -28.87 -12.38 0.11
C HIS A 218 -28.59 -10.89 0.34
N ILE A 219 -27.33 -10.49 0.43
CA ILE A 219 -26.92 -9.10 0.61
C ILE A 219 -27.43 -8.22 -0.54
N LEU A 220 -27.35 -8.70 -1.78
CA LEU A 220 -27.82 -7.97 -2.95
C LEU A 220 -29.37 -7.84 -2.98
N MET A 221 -30.10 -8.84 -2.47
CA MET A 221 -31.55 -8.73 -2.31
C MET A 221 -31.92 -7.66 -1.28
N GLU A 222 -31.27 -7.64 -0.12
CA GLU A 222 -31.47 -6.59 0.89
C GLU A 222 -31.19 -5.19 0.33
N MET A 223 -30.10 -5.03 -0.43
CA MET A 223 -29.74 -3.76 -1.07
C MET A 223 -30.86 -3.25 -2.00
N ASN A 224 -31.47 -4.14 -2.78
CA ASN A 224 -32.55 -3.76 -3.69
C ASN A 224 -33.82 -3.37 -2.96
N ASP A 225 -34.16 -4.05 -1.86
CA ASP A 225 -35.32 -3.72 -1.03
C ASP A 225 -35.15 -2.36 -0.32
N GLU A 226 -33.90 -2.04 0.14
CA GLU A 226 -33.56 -0.76 0.78
C GLU A 226 -33.56 0.41 -0.22
N SER A 227 -33.24 0.17 -1.49
CA SER A 227 -33.16 1.21 -2.53
C SER A 227 -34.55 1.74 -2.96
N GLU A 228 -35.64 1.05 -2.63
CA GLU A 228 -37.03 1.53 -2.84
C GLU A 228 -37.47 2.53 -1.75
N SER A 229 -36.68 2.77 -0.71
CA SER A 229 -36.99 3.78 0.30
C SER A 229 -36.49 5.15 -0.13
N ASP A 230 -37.38 6.12 -0.24
CA ASP A 230 -37.18 7.51 -0.71
C ASP A 230 -36.23 8.37 0.17
N GLU A 231 -35.37 7.77 1.02
CA GLU A 231 -34.52 8.51 1.96
C GLU A 231 -33.27 9.14 1.35
N PHE A 232 -32.94 8.90 0.06
CA PHE A 232 -31.74 9.42 -0.60
C PHE A 232 -31.99 10.60 -1.55
N ASP A 233 -33.23 11.12 -1.65
CA ASP A 233 -33.61 12.20 -2.59
C ASP A 233 -32.94 13.56 -2.29
N ASP A 234 -32.29 13.75 -1.12
CA ASP A 234 -31.67 15.01 -0.71
C ASP A 234 -30.14 14.95 -0.56
N VAL A 235 -29.45 13.92 -1.08
CA VAL A 235 -27.98 13.86 -1.00
C VAL A 235 -27.38 14.82 -2.03
N ASP A 236 -26.72 15.87 -1.56
CA ASP A 236 -25.93 16.75 -2.42
C ASP A 236 -24.67 15.99 -2.92
N VAL A 237 -24.79 15.45 -4.12
CA VAL A 237 -23.69 14.69 -4.80
C VAL A 237 -22.42 15.55 -4.90
N TRP A 238 -22.57 16.88 -5.08
CA TRP A 238 -21.45 17.79 -5.12
C TRP A 238 -20.74 17.90 -3.77
N GLU A 239 -21.48 17.91 -2.68
CA GLU A 239 -20.90 17.88 -1.34
C GLU A 239 -20.14 16.57 -1.10
N CYS A 240 -20.66 15.45 -1.55
CA CYS A 240 -19.97 14.16 -1.48
C CYS A 240 -18.66 14.16 -2.30
N ILE A 241 -18.70 14.63 -3.55
CA ILE A 241 -17.50 14.73 -4.41
C ILE A 241 -16.45 15.65 -3.76
N ARG A 242 -16.86 16.82 -3.25
CA ARG A 242 -15.97 17.76 -2.56
C ARG A 242 -15.32 17.13 -1.33
N ASN A 243 -16.08 16.40 -0.52
CA ASN A 243 -15.55 15.71 0.65
C ASN A 243 -14.54 14.61 0.28
N ILE A 244 -14.74 13.94 -0.86
CA ILE A 244 -13.78 12.96 -1.41
C ILE A 244 -12.53 13.66 -1.94
N MET A 245 -12.67 14.82 -2.59
CA MET A 245 -11.55 15.55 -3.19
C MET A 245 -10.70 16.31 -2.17
N TYR A 246 -11.30 16.76 -1.06
CA TYR A 246 -10.63 17.57 -0.05
C TYR A 246 -9.31 16.97 0.48
N PRO A 247 -9.19 15.67 0.81
CA PRO A 247 -7.91 15.10 1.22
C PRO A 247 -6.80 15.20 0.17
N TYR A 248 -7.15 15.21 -1.12
CA TYR A 248 -6.16 15.30 -2.21
C TYR A 248 -5.58 16.71 -2.37
N GLU A 249 -6.29 17.76 -1.90
CA GLU A 249 -5.81 19.14 -1.91
C GLU A 249 -4.70 19.37 -0.87
N ASP A 250 -4.74 18.58 0.23
CA ASP A 250 -3.75 18.67 1.32
C ASP A 250 -2.58 17.68 1.15
N MET A 251 -2.57 16.86 0.09
CA MET A 251 -1.47 15.93 -0.16
C MET A 251 -0.19 16.65 -0.59
N GLU A 252 0.95 16.09 -0.22
CA GLU A 252 2.26 16.57 -0.66
C GLU A 252 2.36 16.53 -2.19
N VAL A 253 2.68 17.69 -2.79
CA VAL A 253 2.82 17.82 -4.23
C VAL A 253 4.25 17.52 -4.64
N LEU A 254 4.51 16.34 -5.19
CA LEU A 254 5.82 15.95 -5.68
C LEU A 254 6.18 16.60 -7.02
N ASN A 255 5.16 16.89 -7.84
CA ASN A 255 5.36 17.55 -9.14
C ASN A 255 4.11 18.31 -9.60
N THR A 256 4.29 19.26 -10.51
CA THR A 256 3.21 20.11 -11.05
C THR A 256 2.14 19.34 -11.83
N ARG A 257 2.40 18.11 -12.26
CA ARG A 257 1.41 17.28 -12.96
C ARG A 257 0.25 16.89 -12.05
N TRP A 258 0.50 16.68 -10.75
CA TRP A 258 -0.54 16.41 -9.77
C TRP A 258 -1.54 17.58 -9.65
N GLU A 259 -1.05 18.80 -9.54
CA GLU A 259 -1.88 20.01 -9.49
C GLU A 259 -2.76 20.14 -10.76
N GLN A 260 -2.18 19.84 -11.92
CA GLN A 260 -2.91 19.84 -13.19
C GLN A 260 -4.02 18.78 -13.22
N ILE A 261 -3.73 17.56 -12.76
CA ILE A 261 -4.71 16.48 -12.68
C ILE A 261 -5.88 16.86 -11.79
N LEU A 262 -5.60 17.39 -10.57
CA LEU A 262 -6.65 17.84 -9.65
C LEU A 262 -7.52 18.94 -10.28
N ALA A 263 -6.90 19.92 -10.96
CA ALA A 263 -7.64 20.98 -11.63
C ALA A 263 -8.52 20.43 -12.77
N GLU A 264 -7.97 19.57 -13.63
CA GLU A 264 -8.70 18.90 -14.73
C GLU A 264 -9.86 18.06 -14.19
N MET A 265 -9.67 17.32 -13.09
CA MET A 265 -10.71 16.53 -12.46
C MET A 265 -11.83 17.42 -11.90
N THR A 266 -11.49 18.47 -11.16
CA THR A 266 -12.45 19.41 -10.57
C THR A 266 -13.30 20.07 -11.66
N GLU A 267 -12.68 20.54 -12.75
CA GLU A 267 -13.37 21.13 -13.90
C GLU A 267 -14.31 20.11 -14.57
N THR A 268 -13.83 18.89 -14.76
CA THR A 268 -14.63 17.81 -15.38
C THR A 268 -15.84 17.44 -14.53
N PHE A 269 -15.69 17.40 -13.21
CA PHE A 269 -16.83 17.18 -12.32
C PHE A 269 -17.85 18.32 -12.41
N HIS A 270 -17.39 19.57 -12.40
CA HIS A 270 -18.28 20.73 -12.53
C HIS A 270 -19.09 20.73 -13.82
N GLU A 271 -18.44 20.43 -14.95
CA GLU A 271 -19.09 20.42 -16.26
C GLU A 271 -20.12 19.30 -16.44
N ASN A 272 -20.02 18.20 -15.65
CA ASN A 272 -20.84 17.01 -15.80
C ASN A 272 -21.74 16.72 -14.61
N MET A 273 -21.88 17.66 -13.69
CA MET A 273 -22.68 17.48 -12.45
C MET A 273 -24.11 17.00 -12.68
N ASP A 274 -24.76 17.49 -13.76
CA ASP A 274 -26.14 17.14 -14.08
C ASP A 274 -26.25 15.82 -14.91
N ASN A 275 -25.14 15.13 -15.14
CA ASN A 275 -25.11 13.92 -15.96
C ASN A 275 -25.11 12.67 -15.06
N GLU A 276 -26.26 12.00 -14.95
CA GLU A 276 -26.42 10.79 -14.12
C GLU A 276 -25.41 9.67 -14.46
N GLN A 277 -25.11 9.46 -15.74
CA GLN A 277 -24.12 8.47 -16.15
C GLN A 277 -22.69 8.84 -15.70
N TYR A 278 -22.39 10.14 -15.75
CA TYR A 278 -21.07 10.63 -15.32
C TYR A 278 -20.91 10.53 -13.79
N GLN A 279 -21.94 10.84 -13.04
CA GLN A 279 -21.95 10.67 -11.57
C GLN A 279 -21.61 9.24 -11.18
N ALA A 280 -22.23 8.24 -11.81
CA ALA A 280 -21.95 6.83 -11.57
C ALA A 280 -20.51 6.41 -11.94
N VAL A 281 -19.99 6.90 -13.07
CA VAL A 281 -18.63 6.58 -13.57
C VAL A 281 -17.56 7.29 -12.74
N SER A 282 -17.76 8.54 -12.37
CA SER A 282 -16.82 9.33 -11.57
C SER A 282 -16.59 8.74 -10.19
N TYR A 283 -17.66 8.29 -9.54
CA TYR A 283 -17.56 7.57 -8.27
C TYR A 283 -16.72 6.30 -8.39
N THR A 284 -16.86 5.58 -9.50
CA THR A 284 -16.09 4.37 -9.78
C THR A 284 -14.60 4.67 -9.99
N HIS A 285 -14.28 5.74 -10.71
CA HIS A 285 -12.88 6.14 -10.98
C HIS A 285 -12.14 6.62 -9.74
N LEU A 286 -12.77 7.48 -8.94
CA LEU A 286 -12.18 7.96 -7.68
C LEU A 286 -11.87 6.79 -6.72
N ARG A 287 -12.75 5.81 -6.61
CA ARG A 287 -12.53 4.64 -5.77
C ARG A 287 -11.46 3.68 -6.28
N ALA A 288 -11.26 3.57 -7.58
CA ALA A 288 -10.18 2.73 -8.11
C ALA A 288 -8.79 3.23 -7.67
N HIS A 289 -8.66 4.54 -7.46
CA HIS A 289 -7.42 5.14 -6.93
C HIS A 289 -7.30 5.05 -5.40
N GLU A 290 -8.41 5.13 -4.64
CA GLU A 290 -8.36 5.01 -3.18
C GLU A 290 -8.12 3.58 -2.67
N THR A 291 -8.72 2.58 -3.31
CA THR A 291 -8.63 1.19 -2.83
C THR A 291 -7.25 0.59 -2.95
N LEU A 292 -6.39 1.09 -3.84
CA LEU A 292 -5.02 0.62 -4.00
C LEU A 292 -4.02 1.32 -3.07
N ALA A 293 -4.34 2.51 -2.55
CA ALA A 293 -3.48 3.26 -1.64
C ALA A 293 -3.70 2.94 -0.15
N ASN A 294 -4.86 2.36 0.21
CA ASN A 294 -5.27 2.13 1.59
C ASN A 294 -5.53 0.66 1.94
N LEU A 295 -5.24 -0.27 1.05
CA LEU A 295 -5.24 -1.71 1.30
C LEU A 295 -3.81 -2.25 1.41
#